data_32d1766bbcee4731d6489c9fc3034cc0
#
_entry.id   32d1766bbcee4731d6489c9fc3034cc0
#
_cell.length_a   1.000
_cell.length_b   1.000
_cell.length_c   1.000
_cell.angle_alpha   90.00
_cell.angle_beta   90.00
_cell.angle_gamma   90.00
#
_symmetry.space_group_name_H-M   'P 1'
#
loop_
_entity.id
_entity.type
_entity.pdbx_description
1 polymer ?
#
loop_
_entity_poly.entity_id
_entity_poly.type
_entity_poly.pdbx_seq_one_letter_code
_entity_poly.pdbx_strand_id
1 'polypeptide(L)'
;GRRKPWVGLFALMLAFGLAALWWATPGASLPTIIAVLTAFVIATIAAEFATVFTNAIMPTLVPSGQLGRLSGVGWATGYVGGLVSLCVVAGFLVTNPATGKTLLGFEPWLALDVTQREGDRLVGPFSAMWALVFLIPFFLFVPDRRPLSGMPRTNGSALRDLWNTVRLLPRQRDMLYFLIARALYSDGLSAIFVFGGIYGTAVFGWEAIERGIFGIILITVGVIGALVGGTFDDRFGAKRVVIGALVLLMIGCVGILSVSPQYVLFVVPIEPKASGSAPFSSTGEMVFLGFACFVALAAAPNQAASRTLLARLAPPERMTQYFGLFAFSGKVTAFLAPLSVAALTTVTGSQRAGIGAILIFLLTGLVLLLPVREKQSD
;
A
#
# COMPACT_ATOMS: atom_id res chain seq x y z
N GLY A 1 7.21 5.99 -26.02
CA GLY A 1 8.04 7.15 -25.71
C GLY A 1 8.99 6.87 -24.55
N ARG A 2 9.96 7.73 -24.31
CA ARG A 2 10.81 7.65 -23.11
C ARG A 2 9.97 7.81 -21.86
N ARG A 3 10.16 6.94 -20.84
CA ARG A 3 9.38 6.95 -19.60
C ARG A 3 10.08 7.65 -18.45
N LYS A 4 11.42 7.62 -18.42
CA LYS A 4 12.22 8.27 -17.36
C LYS A 4 11.94 9.77 -17.18
N PRO A 5 11.84 10.61 -18.24
CA PRO A 5 11.55 12.04 -18.07
C PRO A 5 10.24 12.29 -17.33
N TRP A 6 9.22 11.45 -17.57
CA TRP A 6 7.93 11.53 -16.87
C TRP A 6 8.05 11.14 -15.40
N VAL A 7 8.83 10.10 -15.07
CA VAL A 7 9.13 9.75 -13.68
C VAL A 7 9.80 10.94 -12.98
N GLY A 8 10.76 11.59 -13.65
CA GLY A 8 11.45 12.79 -13.10
C GLY A 8 10.49 13.96 -12.86
N LEU A 9 9.65 14.28 -13.85
CA LEU A 9 8.65 15.34 -13.72
C LEU A 9 7.73 15.10 -12.52
N PHE A 10 7.15 13.90 -12.43
CA PHE A 10 6.21 13.57 -11.35
C PHE A 10 6.93 13.44 -9.99
N ALA A 11 8.19 13.00 -9.96
CA ALA A 11 8.98 12.99 -8.72
C ALA A 11 9.26 14.42 -8.21
N LEU A 12 9.54 15.37 -9.10
CA LEU A 12 9.70 16.77 -8.71
C LEU A 12 8.36 17.36 -8.23
N MET A 13 7.25 17.10 -8.92
CA MET A 13 5.91 17.55 -8.46
C MET A 13 5.57 16.96 -7.07
N LEU A 14 5.88 15.68 -6.85
CA LEU A 14 5.74 15.03 -5.54
C LEU A 14 6.57 15.75 -4.48
N ALA A 15 7.86 15.98 -4.76
CA ALA A 15 8.77 16.61 -3.81
C ALA A 15 8.34 18.05 -3.46
N PHE A 16 7.96 18.86 -4.45
CA PHE A 16 7.44 20.21 -4.20
C PHE A 16 6.14 20.21 -3.39
N GLY A 17 5.21 19.32 -3.70
CA GLY A 17 3.95 19.23 -2.97
C GLY A 17 4.13 18.73 -1.53
N LEU A 18 5.05 17.79 -1.29
CA LEU A 18 5.41 17.36 0.08
C LEU A 18 6.15 18.47 0.84
N ALA A 19 7.08 19.18 0.20
CA ALA A 19 7.78 20.30 0.84
C ALA A 19 6.82 21.43 1.26
N ALA A 20 5.72 21.64 0.51
CA ALA A 20 4.69 22.61 0.84
C ALA A 20 3.98 22.33 2.18
N LEU A 21 4.04 21.11 2.70
CA LEU A 21 3.48 20.79 4.04
C LEU A 21 4.19 21.53 5.18
N TRP A 22 5.38 22.09 4.95
CA TRP A 22 6.05 22.95 5.90
C TRP A 22 5.24 24.17 6.31
N TRP A 23 4.40 24.70 5.41
CA TRP A 23 3.56 25.85 5.70
C TRP A 23 2.25 25.54 6.43
N ALA A 24 2.01 24.28 6.78
CA ALA A 24 0.86 23.86 7.60
C ALA A 24 1.06 24.24 9.09
N THR A 25 1.16 25.54 9.38
CA THR A 25 1.39 26.03 10.75
C THR A 25 0.09 25.93 11.60
N PRO A 26 0.21 25.71 12.93
CA PRO A 26 -0.94 25.85 13.82
C PRO A 26 -1.55 27.25 13.69
N GLY A 27 -2.88 27.32 13.54
CA GLY A 27 -3.59 28.59 13.35
C GLY A 27 -3.41 29.25 11.97
N ALA A 28 -2.90 28.51 10.96
CA ALA A 28 -2.77 29.01 9.60
C ALA A 28 -4.11 29.53 9.04
N SER A 29 -4.02 30.56 8.19
CA SER A 29 -5.20 31.12 7.53
C SER A 29 -5.85 30.10 6.58
N LEU A 30 -7.16 30.22 6.34
CA LEU A 30 -7.90 29.35 5.42
C LEU A 30 -7.26 29.28 4.01
N PRO A 31 -6.81 30.38 3.39
CA PRO A 31 -6.09 30.30 2.11
C PRO A 31 -4.82 29.46 2.18
N THR A 32 -4.04 29.57 3.26
CA THR A 32 -2.84 28.75 3.46
C THR A 32 -3.19 27.27 3.57
N ILE A 33 -4.22 26.94 4.36
CA ILE A 33 -4.69 25.55 4.50
C ILE A 33 -5.12 24.98 3.14
N ILE A 34 -5.91 25.74 2.36
CA ILE A 34 -6.34 25.33 1.02
C ILE A 34 -5.14 25.12 0.10
N ALA A 35 -4.15 26.02 0.11
CA ALA A 35 -2.96 25.92 -0.70
C ALA A 35 -2.13 24.65 -0.36
N VAL A 36 -1.93 24.37 0.93
CA VAL A 36 -1.20 23.20 1.41
C VAL A 36 -1.95 21.91 1.06
N LEU A 37 -3.26 21.86 1.27
CA LEU A 37 -4.06 20.68 0.87
C LEU A 37 -4.05 20.46 -0.65
N THR A 38 -4.11 21.54 -1.44
CA THR A 38 -4.00 21.45 -2.90
C THR A 38 -2.63 20.90 -3.31
N ALA A 39 -1.55 21.40 -2.70
CA ALA A 39 -0.20 20.90 -2.93
C ALA A 39 -0.07 19.40 -2.57
N PHE A 40 -0.69 18.96 -1.47
CA PHE A 40 -0.71 17.56 -1.06
C PHE A 40 -1.50 16.68 -2.03
N VAL A 41 -2.64 17.16 -2.55
CA VAL A 41 -3.40 16.44 -3.60
C VAL A 41 -2.56 16.30 -4.87
N ILE A 42 -1.88 17.37 -5.31
CA ILE A 42 -0.98 17.32 -6.46
C ILE A 42 0.16 16.33 -6.23
N ALA A 43 0.76 16.33 -5.02
CA ALA A 43 1.82 15.38 -4.65
C ALA A 43 1.31 13.92 -4.72
N THR A 44 0.12 13.65 -4.20
CA THR A 44 -0.50 12.31 -4.23
C THR A 44 -0.75 11.84 -5.67
N ILE A 45 -1.28 12.70 -6.53
CA ILE A 45 -1.49 12.40 -7.95
C ILE A 45 -0.14 12.15 -8.63
N ALA A 46 0.86 12.97 -8.36
CA ALA A 46 2.20 12.81 -8.93
C ALA A 46 2.85 11.47 -8.51
N ALA A 47 2.71 11.05 -7.26
CA ALA A 47 3.18 9.75 -6.78
C ALA A 47 2.56 8.58 -7.56
N GLU A 48 1.24 8.64 -7.81
CA GLU A 48 0.55 7.61 -8.59
C GLU A 48 1.05 7.56 -10.04
N PHE A 49 1.21 8.69 -10.70
CA PHE A 49 1.76 8.72 -12.06
C PHE A 49 3.22 8.26 -12.12
N ALA A 50 4.07 8.66 -11.18
CA ALA A 50 5.44 8.16 -11.08
C ALA A 50 5.44 6.63 -10.95
N THR A 51 4.57 6.08 -10.12
CA THR A 51 4.40 4.63 -9.93
C THR A 51 3.93 3.93 -11.20
N VAL A 52 2.99 4.50 -11.95
CA VAL A 52 2.51 3.96 -13.24
C VAL A 52 3.67 3.84 -14.23
N PHE A 53 4.47 4.89 -14.40
CA PHE A 53 5.60 4.88 -15.33
C PHE A 53 6.72 3.93 -14.87
N THR A 54 7.03 3.88 -13.59
CA THR A 54 8.03 2.99 -13.02
C THR A 54 7.62 1.52 -13.20
N ASN A 55 6.38 1.19 -12.88
CA ASN A 55 5.83 -0.15 -13.08
C ASN A 55 5.82 -0.55 -14.56
N ALA A 56 5.53 0.39 -15.48
CA ALA A 56 5.55 0.12 -16.92
C ALA A 56 6.97 -0.13 -17.47
N ILE A 57 8.03 0.32 -16.76
CA ILE A 57 9.42 0.02 -17.10
C ILE A 57 9.81 -1.39 -16.62
N MET A 58 9.28 -1.84 -15.48
CA MET A 58 9.65 -3.08 -14.80
C MET A 58 9.78 -4.31 -15.75
N PRO A 59 8.81 -4.61 -16.64
CA PRO A 59 8.90 -5.77 -17.54
C PRO A 59 10.02 -5.69 -18.59
N THR A 60 10.67 -4.53 -18.73
CA THR A 60 11.79 -4.35 -19.67
C THR A 60 13.15 -4.56 -19.03
N LEU A 61 13.20 -4.75 -17.70
CA LEU A 61 14.45 -4.84 -16.93
C LEU A 61 14.98 -6.27 -16.80
N VAL A 62 14.09 -7.25 -16.75
CA VAL A 62 14.41 -8.65 -16.54
C VAL A 62 13.58 -9.54 -17.47
N PRO A 63 14.02 -10.80 -17.73
CA PRO A 63 13.19 -11.79 -18.39
C PRO A 63 11.90 -12.07 -17.63
N SER A 64 10.87 -12.54 -18.34
CA SER A 64 9.54 -12.83 -17.78
C SER A 64 9.56 -13.75 -16.57
N GLY A 65 10.46 -14.74 -16.53
CA GLY A 65 10.65 -15.67 -15.41
C GLY A 65 11.33 -15.07 -14.17
N GLN A 66 11.72 -13.80 -14.17
CA GLN A 66 12.32 -13.10 -13.03
C GLN A 66 11.51 -11.88 -12.59
N LEU A 67 10.36 -11.66 -13.20
CA LEU A 67 9.50 -10.52 -12.89
C LEU A 67 8.96 -10.56 -11.45
N GLY A 68 8.64 -11.74 -10.95
CA GLY A 68 8.16 -11.94 -9.59
C GLY A 68 9.20 -11.53 -8.55
N ARG A 69 10.45 -12.00 -8.72
CA ARG A 69 11.58 -11.62 -7.84
C ARG A 69 11.82 -10.11 -7.87
N LEU A 70 11.89 -9.52 -9.07
CA LEU A 70 12.08 -8.07 -9.20
C LEU A 70 10.96 -7.29 -8.49
N SER A 71 9.71 -7.71 -8.68
CA SER A 71 8.55 -7.11 -8.04
C SER A 71 8.59 -7.28 -6.53
N GLY A 72 8.87 -8.49 -6.03
CA GLY A 72 8.96 -8.80 -4.60
C GLY A 72 10.09 -8.04 -3.91
N VAL A 73 11.29 -8.02 -4.50
CA VAL A 73 12.43 -7.22 -3.98
C VAL A 73 12.07 -5.74 -3.94
N GLY A 74 11.43 -5.21 -4.99
CA GLY A 74 10.99 -3.81 -5.00
C GLY A 74 10.03 -3.48 -3.85
N TRP A 75 9.06 -4.35 -3.55
CA TRP A 75 8.17 -4.19 -2.40
C TRP A 75 8.90 -4.32 -1.07
N ALA A 76 9.77 -5.32 -0.91
CA ALA A 76 10.57 -5.52 0.31
C ALA A 76 11.47 -4.30 0.60
N THR A 77 12.16 -3.79 -0.41
CA THR A 77 12.99 -2.58 -0.29
C THR A 77 12.16 -1.36 0.10
N GLY A 78 10.94 -1.22 -0.47
CA GLY A 78 10.01 -0.16 -0.11
C GLY A 78 9.58 -0.22 1.36
N TYR A 79 9.27 -1.41 1.87
CA TYR A 79 8.93 -1.60 3.27
C TYR A 79 10.10 -1.30 4.21
N VAL A 80 11.31 -1.76 3.89
CA VAL A 80 12.52 -1.43 4.67
C VAL A 80 12.78 0.07 4.64
N GLY A 81 12.70 0.71 3.48
CA GLY A 81 12.87 2.16 3.36
C GLY A 81 11.83 2.95 4.15
N GLY A 82 10.56 2.51 4.11
CA GLY A 82 9.49 3.09 4.91
C GLY A 82 9.71 2.93 6.42
N LEU A 83 10.15 1.75 6.86
CA LEU A 83 10.45 1.49 8.27
C LEU A 83 11.61 2.38 8.76
N VAL A 84 12.70 2.46 8.00
CA VAL A 84 13.84 3.33 8.35
C VAL A 84 13.41 4.79 8.40
N SER A 85 12.65 5.27 7.41
CA SER A 85 12.10 6.62 7.39
C SER A 85 11.21 6.89 8.61
N LEU A 86 10.33 5.95 8.97
CA LEU A 86 9.47 6.06 10.15
C LEU A 86 10.29 6.13 11.45
N CYS A 87 11.30 5.28 11.60
CA CYS A 87 12.19 5.30 12.75
C CYS A 87 12.94 6.64 12.89
N VAL A 88 13.40 7.20 11.77
CA VAL A 88 14.06 8.53 11.78
C VAL A 88 13.06 9.62 12.18
N VAL A 89 11.90 9.64 11.59
CA VAL A 89 10.86 10.64 11.87
C VAL A 89 10.39 10.55 13.32
N ALA A 90 9.99 9.38 13.79
CA ALA A 90 9.46 9.19 15.15
C ALA A 90 10.54 9.27 16.22
N GLY A 91 11.77 8.84 15.90
CA GLY A 91 12.88 8.82 16.85
C GLY A 91 13.56 10.18 17.05
N PHE A 92 13.56 11.03 16.02
CA PHE A 92 14.41 12.23 16.04
C PHE A 92 13.71 13.53 15.62
N LEU A 93 12.57 13.50 14.95
CA LEU A 93 11.93 14.71 14.43
C LEU A 93 10.63 15.04 15.15
N VAL A 94 9.69 14.09 15.24
CA VAL A 94 8.36 14.30 15.82
C VAL A 94 8.41 14.17 17.32
N THR A 95 7.82 15.14 18.03
CA THR A 95 7.77 15.18 19.50
C THR A 95 6.38 14.95 20.03
N ASN A 96 6.28 14.36 21.22
CA ASN A 96 5.06 14.34 21.98
C ASN A 96 4.79 15.75 22.54
N PRO A 97 3.66 16.37 22.22
CA PRO A 97 3.33 17.73 22.68
C PRO A 97 3.32 17.91 24.21
N ALA A 98 3.05 16.83 24.97
CA ALA A 98 3.00 16.88 26.42
C ALA A 98 4.40 16.86 27.07
N THR A 99 5.38 16.22 26.45
CA THR A 99 6.72 16.05 27.04
C THR A 99 7.79 16.84 26.31
N GLY A 100 7.53 17.34 25.11
CA GLY A 100 8.52 17.98 24.23
C GLY A 100 9.59 17.03 23.67
N LYS A 101 9.51 15.71 23.98
CA LYS A 101 10.51 14.71 23.62
C LYS A 101 10.02 13.82 22.48
N THR A 102 10.97 13.29 21.71
CA THR A 102 10.72 12.31 20.66
C THR A 102 10.32 10.95 21.25
N LEU A 103 9.92 10.00 20.41
CA LEU A 103 9.58 8.64 20.84
C LEU A 103 10.72 7.94 21.59
N LEU A 104 11.98 8.25 21.27
CA LEU A 104 13.16 7.70 21.95
C LEU A 104 13.55 8.50 23.21
N GLY A 105 12.79 9.52 23.58
CA GLY A 105 13.04 10.33 24.77
C GLY A 105 14.12 11.42 24.57
N PHE A 106 14.59 11.65 23.35
CA PHE A 106 15.54 12.71 23.01
C PHE A 106 14.84 14.04 22.75
N GLU A 107 15.59 15.12 22.82
CA GLU A 107 15.16 16.39 22.24
C GLU A 107 15.15 16.27 20.71
N PRO A 108 14.22 16.97 20.02
CA PRO A 108 14.13 16.89 18.56
C PRO A 108 15.42 17.42 17.92
N TRP A 109 15.87 16.79 16.84
CA TRP A 109 16.97 17.30 16.05
C TRP A 109 16.64 18.69 15.48
N LEU A 110 17.64 19.48 15.20
CA LEU A 110 17.56 20.81 14.60
C LEU A 110 16.85 21.87 15.47
N ALA A 111 16.79 21.67 16.79
CA ALA A 111 16.15 22.59 17.74
C ALA A 111 14.73 23.03 17.29
N LEU A 112 13.92 22.08 16.84
CA LEU A 112 12.59 22.33 16.31
C LEU A 112 11.63 22.84 17.38
N ASP A 113 10.85 23.87 17.06
CA ASP A 113 9.86 24.44 17.97
C ASP A 113 8.64 23.50 18.11
N VAL A 114 8.49 22.98 19.33
CA VAL A 114 7.39 22.07 19.69
C VAL A 114 6.03 22.80 19.65
N THR A 115 6.00 24.11 20.01
CA THR A 115 4.75 24.89 20.03
C THR A 115 4.22 25.15 18.61
N GLN A 116 5.12 25.30 17.64
CA GLN A 116 4.82 25.44 16.22
C GLN A 116 4.68 24.10 15.50
N ARG A 117 4.78 22.97 16.22
CA ARG A 117 4.73 21.61 15.67
C ARG A 117 5.71 21.43 14.48
N GLU A 118 6.87 22.03 14.56
CA GLU A 118 7.84 22.00 13.46
C GLU A 118 8.31 20.58 13.13
N GLY A 119 8.42 19.69 14.12
CA GLY A 119 8.73 18.28 13.92
C GLY A 119 7.73 17.58 13.01
N ASP A 120 6.42 17.81 13.23
CA ASP A 120 5.36 17.24 12.37
C ASP A 120 5.41 17.85 10.95
N ARG A 121 5.64 19.15 10.85
CA ARG A 121 5.69 19.86 9.57
C ARG A 121 6.92 19.47 8.75
N LEU A 122 8.04 19.13 9.40
CA LEU A 122 9.29 18.70 8.76
C LEU A 122 9.14 17.32 8.08
N VAL A 123 8.15 16.51 8.46
CA VAL A 123 7.90 15.20 7.83
C VAL A 123 7.71 15.35 6.32
N GLY A 124 7.02 16.40 5.87
CA GLY A 124 6.81 16.66 4.43
C GLY A 124 8.13 16.91 3.67
N PRO A 125 8.91 17.95 4.01
CA PRO A 125 10.22 18.20 3.41
C PRO A 125 11.18 17.01 3.54
N PHE A 126 11.21 16.33 4.69
CA PHE A 126 12.00 15.11 4.87
C PHE A 126 11.60 14.00 3.89
N SER A 127 10.31 13.75 3.73
CA SER A 127 9.81 12.75 2.78
C SER A 127 10.11 13.13 1.32
N ALA A 128 10.09 14.42 0.99
CA ALA A 128 10.47 14.92 -0.33
C ALA A 128 11.96 14.63 -0.60
N MET A 129 12.83 14.97 0.35
CA MET A 129 14.27 14.69 0.25
C MET A 129 14.52 13.18 0.15
N TRP A 130 13.87 12.37 1.01
CA TRP A 130 13.98 10.92 1.03
C TRP A 130 13.62 10.33 -0.35
N ALA A 131 12.47 10.74 -0.92
CA ALA A 131 12.05 10.28 -2.24
C ALA A 131 13.06 10.65 -3.34
N LEU A 132 13.58 11.88 -3.36
CA LEU A 132 14.55 12.32 -4.36
C LEU A 132 15.87 11.58 -4.26
N VAL A 133 16.41 11.40 -3.04
CA VAL A 133 17.68 10.69 -2.81
C VAL A 133 17.59 9.24 -3.27
N PHE A 134 16.53 8.53 -2.87
CA PHE A 134 16.36 7.12 -3.25
C PHE A 134 15.91 6.92 -4.70
N LEU A 135 15.51 7.98 -5.40
CA LEU A 135 15.26 7.94 -6.83
C LEU A 135 16.54 8.13 -7.68
N ILE A 136 17.63 8.63 -7.11
CA ILE A 136 18.91 8.81 -7.82
C ILE A 136 19.37 7.51 -8.48
N PRO A 137 19.45 6.35 -7.80
CA PRO A 137 19.86 5.09 -8.41
C PRO A 137 18.99 4.70 -9.61
N PHE A 138 17.68 4.99 -9.59
CA PHE A 138 16.81 4.73 -10.73
C PHE A 138 17.26 5.52 -11.97
N PHE A 139 17.61 6.80 -11.81
CA PHE A 139 18.10 7.61 -12.94
C PHE A 139 19.50 7.22 -13.40
N LEU A 140 20.36 6.73 -12.53
CA LEU A 140 21.71 6.32 -12.89
C LEU A 140 21.72 4.95 -13.58
N PHE A 141 21.04 3.97 -13.03
CA PHE A 141 21.22 2.56 -13.41
C PHE A 141 20.10 1.98 -14.30
N VAL A 142 18.87 2.50 -14.23
CA VAL A 142 17.79 1.94 -15.06
C VAL A 142 17.91 2.46 -16.50
N PRO A 143 17.98 1.59 -17.53
CA PRO A 143 18.07 2.03 -18.92
C PRO A 143 16.73 2.61 -19.40
N ASP A 144 16.79 3.76 -20.11
CA ASP A 144 15.64 4.34 -20.78
C ASP A 144 15.63 3.90 -22.26
N ARG A 145 15.12 2.69 -22.49
CA ARG A 145 15.09 2.13 -23.85
C ARG A 145 14.16 2.95 -24.74
N ARG A 146 14.67 3.41 -25.90
CA ARG A 146 13.84 4.02 -26.92
C ARG A 146 12.87 2.96 -27.48
N PRO A 147 11.64 3.35 -27.87
CA PRO A 147 10.78 2.45 -28.62
C PRO A 147 11.52 1.96 -29.86
N LEU A 148 11.35 0.69 -30.21
CA LEU A 148 11.88 0.14 -31.47
C LEU A 148 11.38 1.02 -32.62
N SER A 149 12.31 1.42 -33.48
CA SER A 149 12.01 2.19 -34.70
C SER A 149 11.04 1.36 -35.54
N GLY A 150 9.84 1.91 -35.81
CA GLY A 150 8.79 1.21 -36.55
C GLY A 150 7.45 1.10 -35.85
N MET A 151 7.36 1.39 -34.55
CA MET A 151 6.05 1.51 -33.92
C MET A 151 5.31 2.76 -34.42
N PRO A 152 4.05 2.62 -34.88
CA PRO A 152 3.29 3.78 -35.31
C PRO A 152 3.23 4.78 -34.15
N ARG A 153 3.74 5.99 -34.38
CA ARG A 153 3.46 7.13 -33.52
C ARG A 153 1.95 7.31 -33.55
N THR A 154 1.30 7.05 -32.42
CA THR A 154 -0.11 7.41 -32.27
C THR A 154 -0.19 8.93 -32.38
N ASN A 155 -0.68 9.41 -33.53
CA ASN A 155 -0.93 10.83 -33.78
C ASN A 155 -2.19 11.32 -33.05
N GLY A 156 -2.74 10.50 -32.11
CA GLY A 156 -3.90 10.80 -31.32
C GLY A 156 -3.53 11.38 -29.94
N SER A 157 -4.47 12.07 -29.30
CA SER A 157 -4.29 12.49 -27.92
C SER A 157 -4.19 11.25 -27.01
N ALA A 158 -3.34 11.30 -25.99
CA ALA A 158 -3.19 10.22 -25.00
C ALA A 158 -4.52 9.78 -24.35
N LEU A 159 -5.45 10.74 -24.21
CA LEU A 159 -6.81 10.49 -23.71
C LEU A 159 -7.64 9.63 -24.69
N ARG A 160 -7.51 9.88 -26.01
CA ARG A 160 -8.20 9.07 -27.02
C ARG A 160 -7.68 7.64 -27.03
N ASP A 161 -6.37 7.46 -26.87
CA ASP A 161 -5.75 6.14 -26.82
C ASP A 161 -6.16 5.38 -25.56
N LEU A 162 -6.22 6.05 -24.41
CA LEU A 162 -6.73 5.47 -23.18
C LEU A 162 -8.21 5.08 -23.30
N TRP A 163 -9.03 5.97 -23.90
CA TRP A 163 -10.45 5.69 -24.14
C TRP A 163 -10.66 4.50 -25.06
N ASN A 164 -9.86 4.39 -26.12
CA ASN A 164 -9.88 3.24 -27.02
C ASN A 164 -9.50 1.96 -26.27
N THR A 165 -8.52 2.02 -25.37
CA THR A 165 -8.14 0.86 -24.55
C THR A 165 -9.27 0.45 -23.62
N VAL A 166 -9.95 1.40 -22.97
CA VAL A 166 -11.14 1.13 -22.14
C VAL A 166 -12.27 0.48 -22.97
N ARG A 167 -12.54 0.99 -24.16
CA ARG A 167 -13.57 0.41 -25.04
C ARG A 167 -13.25 -1.01 -25.51
N LEU A 168 -11.97 -1.38 -25.55
CA LEU A 168 -11.53 -2.73 -25.93
C LEU A 168 -11.55 -3.72 -24.76
N LEU A 169 -11.59 -3.26 -23.50
CA LEU A 169 -11.58 -4.12 -22.31
C LEU A 169 -12.68 -5.21 -22.33
N PRO A 170 -13.94 -4.94 -22.73
CA PRO A 170 -14.97 -5.98 -22.76
C PRO A 170 -14.64 -7.16 -23.70
N ARG A 171 -13.80 -6.92 -24.72
CA ARG A 171 -13.31 -7.96 -25.63
C ARG A 171 -12.13 -8.74 -25.07
N GLN A 172 -11.44 -8.20 -24.07
CA GLN A 172 -10.28 -8.79 -23.37
C GLN A 172 -10.73 -9.31 -22.00
N ARG A 173 -11.49 -10.41 -21.99
CA ARG A 173 -12.14 -10.94 -20.78
C ARG A 173 -11.18 -11.14 -19.61
N ASP A 174 -10.03 -11.74 -19.84
CA ASP A 174 -9.06 -11.98 -18.77
C ASP A 174 -8.58 -10.67 -18.10
N MET A 175 -8.27 -9.66 -18.91
CA MET A 175 -7.87 -8.35 -18.41
C MET A 175 -9.01 -7.65 -17.67
N LEU A 176 -10.22 -7.70 -18.18
CA LEU A 176 -11.39 -7.08 -17.55
C LEU A 176 -11.70 -7.73 -16.18
N TYR A 177 -11.78 -9.07 -16.14
CA TYR A 177 -11.99 -9.80 -14.88
C TYR A 177 -10.89 -9.53 -13.88
N PHE A 178 -9.64 -9.49 -14.32
CA PHE A 178 -8.51 -9.17 -13.45
C PHE A 178 -8.62 -7.75 -12.87
N LEU A 179 -8.91 -6.73 -13.68
CA LEU A 179 -9.01 -5.34 -13.20
C LEU A 179 -10.17 -5.15 -12.21
N ILE A 180 -11.32 -5.80 -12.45
CA ILE A 180 -12.46 -5.76 -11.52
C ILE A 180 -12.12 -6.52 -10.24
N ALA A 181 -11.58 -7.74 -10.34
CA ALA A 181 -11.14 -8.53 -9.20
C ALA A 181 -10.16 -7.72 -8.33
N ARG A 182 -9.17 -7.09 -9.00
CA ARG A 182 -8.16 -6.26 -8.33
C ARG A 182 -8.77 -5.04 -7.65
N ALA A 183 -9.71 -4.36 -8.26
CA ALA A 183 -10.40 -3.24 -7.63
C ALA A 183 -10.99 -3.66 -6.27
N LEU A 184 -11.70 -4.78 -6.24
CA LEU A 184 -12.36 -5.28 -5.03
C LEU A 184 -11.37 -5.76 -3.96
N TYR A 185 -10.44 -6.67 -4.30
CA TYR A 185 -9.53 -7.14 -3.27
C TYR A 185 -8.52 -6.09 -2.81
N SER A 186 -8.14 -5.14 -3.66
CA SER A 186 -7.28 -4.01 -3.27
C SER A 186 -8.00 -3.06 -2.30
N ASP A 187 -9.30 -2.86 -2.49
CA ASP A 187 -10.14 -2.06 -1.61
C ASP A 187 -10.29 -2.76 -0.25
N GLY A 188 -10.56 -4.06 -0.24
CA GLY A 188 -10.56 -4.88 0.96
C GLY A 188 -9.22 -4.82 1.71
N LEU A 189 -8.10 -4.95 0.99
CA LEU A 189 -6.75 -4.85 1.58
C LEU A 189 -6.48 -3.46 2.18
N SER A 190 -6.92 -2.39 1.51
CA SER A 190 -6.80 -1.03 2.02
C SER A 190 -7.58 -0.85 3.33
N ALA A 191 -8.79 -1.42 3.41
CA ALA A 191 -9.58 -1.41 4.64
C ALA A 191 -8.89 -2.18 5.78
N ILE A 192 -8.24 -3.31 5.51
CA ILE A 192 -7.46 -4.04 6.53
C ILE A 192 -6.38 -3.13 7.14
N PHE A 193 -5.65 -2.39 6.33
CA PHE A 193 -4.61 -1.49 6.83
C PHE A 193 -5.16 -0.33 7.66
N VAL A 194 -6.33 0.20 7.29
CA VAL A 194 -6.98 1.28 8.04
C VAL A 194 -7.54 0.78 9.37
N PHE A 195 -8.26 -0.34 9.35
CA PHE A 195 -9.01 -0.80 10.53
C PHE A 195 -8.24 -1.76 11.44
N GLY A 196 -7.14 -2.37 10.98
CA GLY A 196 -6.39 -3.35 11.78
C GLY A 196 -5.86 -2.80 13.10
N GLY A 197 -5.22 -1.61 13.08
CA GLY A 197 -4.76 -0.95 14.30
C GLY A 197 -5.88 -0.40 15.17
N ILE A 198 -6.97 0.09 14.55
CA ILE A 198 -8.16 0.59 15.27
C ILE A 198 -8.83 -0.56 16.03
N TYR A 199 -8.95 -1.74 15.41
CA TYR A 199 -9.54 -2.90 16.04
C TYR A 199 -8.72 -3.40 17.24
N GLY A 200 -7.39 -3.47 17.12
CA GLY A 200 -6.50 -3.82 18.25
C GLY A 200 -6.65 -2.85 19.42
N THR A 201 -6.79 -1.54 19.14
CA THR A 201 -7.07 -0.54 20.17
C THR A 201 -8.44 -0.77 20.84
N ALA A 202 -9.47 -1.05 20.05
CA ALA A 202 -10.82 -1.25 20.57
C ALA A 202 -10.95 -2.55 21.40
N VAL A 203 -10.23 -3.62 21.03
CA VAL A 203 -10.31 -4.92 21.70
C VAL A 203 -9.41 -5.00 22.93
N PHE A 204 -8.18 -4.45 22.86
CA PHE A 204 -7.16 -4.61 23.89
C PHE A 204 -6.79 -3.32 24.63
N GLY A 205 -7.36 -2.17 24.23
CA GLY A 205 -6.99 -0.88 24.82
C GLY A 205 -5.57 -0.42 24.45
N TRP A 206 -5.04 -0.81 23.28
CA TRP A 206 -3.67 -0.48 22.89
C TRP A 206 -3.41 1.02 22.85
N GLU A 207 -2.33 1.42 23.47
CA GLU A 207 -1.79 2.77 23.42
C GLU A 207 -0.87 2.97 22.17
N ALA A 208 -0.22 4.11 22.10
CA ALA A 208 0.64 4.44 20.95
C ALA A 208 1.84 3.50 20.80
N ILE A 209 2.39 3.02 21.92
CA ILE A 209 3.57 2.15 21.95
C ILE A 209 3.23 0.78 21.37
N GLU A 210 2.14 0.15 21.83
CA GLU A 210 1.69 -1.15 21.32
C GLU A 210 1.38 -1.07 19.83
N ARG A 211 0.69 -0.01 19.38
CA ARG A 211 0.43 0.20 17.93
C ARG A 211 1.71 0.36 17.15
N GLY A 212 2.71 1.05 17.70
CA GLY A 212 4.03 1.23 17.07
C GLY A 212 4.76 -0.12 16.92
N ILE A 213 4.85 -0.91 17.98
CA ILE A 213 5.47 -2.25 17.96
C ILE A 213 4.73 -3.17 16.98
N PHE A 214 3.39 -3.18 17.02
CA PHE A 214 2.55 -3.91 16.08
C PHE A 214 2.88 -3.56 14.62
N GLY A 215 2.96 -2.28 14.31
CA GLY A 215 3.33 -1.81 12.96
C GLY A 215 4.72 -2.29 12.51
N ILE A 216 5.72 -2.23 13.39
CA ILE A 216 7.09 -2.71 13.12
C ILE A 216 7.10 -4.20 12.83
N ILE A 217 6.40 -5.01 13.64
CA ILE A 217 6.29 -6.46 13.43
C ILE A 217 5.65 -6.75 12.08
N LEU A 218 4.53 -6.10 11.77
CA LEU A 218 3.82 -6.35 10.50
C LEU A 218 4.64 -5.93 9.27
N ILE A 219 5.36 -4.82 9.34
CA ILE A 219 6.26 -4.40 8.25
C ILE A 219 7.37 -5.43 8.06
N THR A 220 7.98 -5.90 9.14
CA THR A 220 9.05 -6.89 9.09
C THR A 220 8.57 -8.21 8.48
N VAL A 221 7.41 -8.71 8.89
CA VAL A 221 6.77 -9.89 8.31
C VAL A 221 6.39 -9.65 6.84
N GLY A 222 5.94 -8.44 6.51
CA GLY A 222 5.64 -8.03 5.13
C GLY A 222 6.86 -8.05 4.21
N VAL A 223 8.05 -7.68 4.71
CA VAL A 223 9.32 -7.81 3.96
C VAL A 223 9.59 -9.28 3.60
N ILE A 224 9.46 -10.18 4.56
CA ILE A 224 9.63 -11.62 4.35
C ILE A 224 8.59 -12.11 3.31
N GLY A 225 7.34 -11.73 3.49
CA GLY A 225 6.27 -12.05 2.55
C GLY A 225 6.55 -11.60 1.13
N ALA A 226 7.06 -10.38 0.94
CA ALA A 226 7.40 -9.84 -0.37
C ALA A 226 8.50 -10.65 -1.07
N LEU A 227 9.56 -11.02 -0.37
CA LEU A 227 10.68 -11.80 -0.91
C LEU A 227 10.25 -13.23 -1.28
N VAL A 228 9.56 -13.90 -0.35
CA VAL A 228 9.04 -15.27 -0.57
C VAL A 228 8.02 -15.28 -1.70
N GLY A 229 7.06 -14.32 -1.67
CA GLY A 229 6.03 -14.20 -2.69
C GLY A 229 6.59 -13.93 -4.08
N GLY A 230 7.64 -13.11 -4.20
CA GLY A 230 8.34 -12.86 -5.46
C GLY A 230 8.99 -14.12 -6.04
N THR A 231 9.58 -14.95 -5.19
CA THR A 231 10.15 -16.24 -5.60
C THR A 231 9.07 -17.24 -6.04
N PHE A 232 7.93 -17.25 -5.33
CA PHE A 232 6.79 -18.11 -5.68
C PHE A 232 6.11 -17.65 -6.97
N ASP A 233 6.07 -16.35 -7.24
CA ASP A 233 5.54 -15.80 -8.49
C ASP A 233 6.35 -16.31 -9.71
N ASP A 234 7.67 -16.29 -9.64
CA ASP A 234 8.53 -16.82 -10.70
C ASP A 234 8.38 -18.33 -10.90
N ARG A 235 8.11 -19.09 -9.82
CA ARG A 235 8.01 -20.55 -9.86
C ARG A 235 6.62 -21.07 -10.24
N PHE A 236 5.58 -20.44 -9.72
CA PHE A 236 4.19 -20.94 -9.80
C PHE A 236 3.28 -20.07 -10.64
N GLY A 237 3.72 -18.86 -11.02
CA GLY A 237 2.94 -17.85 -11.72
C GLY A 237 2.24 -16.86 -10.77
N ALA A 238 2.05 -15.64 -11.27
CA ALA A 238 1.49 -14.53 -10.50
C ALA A 238 0.07 -14.79 -10.02
N LYS A 239 -0.79 -15.36 -10.87
CA LYS A 239 -2.18 -15.65 -10.51
C LYS A 239 -2.30 -16.55 -9.30
N ARG A 240 -1.48 -17.64 -9.23
CA ARG A 240 -1.52 -18.58 -8.10
C ARG A 240 -1.06 -17.90 -6.81
N VAL A 241 -0.05 -17.03 -6.89
CA VAL A 241 0.42 -16.26 -5.74
C VAL A 241 -0.66 -15.29 -5.24
N VAL A 242 -1.35 -14.59 -6.14
CA VAL A 242 -2.48 -13.70 -5.74
C VAL A 242 -3.60 -14.51 -5.08
N ILE A 243 -3.98 -15.67 -5.65
CA ILE A 243 -4.99 -16.55 -5.05
C ILE A 243 -4.57 -17.00 -3.64
N GLY A 244 -3.35 -17.52 -3.50
CA GLY A 244 -2.83 -17.96 -2.19
C GLY A 244 -2.78 -16.82 -1.17
N ALA A 245 -2.35 -15.63 -1.60
CA ALA A 245 -2.34 -14.45 -0.76
C ALA A 245 -3.75 -14.02 -0.33
N LEU A 246 -4.75 -14.06 -1.23
CA LEU A 246 -6.14 -13.74 -0.89
C LEU A 246 -6.72 -14.73 0.11
N VAL A 247 -6.45 -16.03 -0.05
CA VAL A 247 -6.86 -17.05 0.91
C VAL A 247 -6.22 -16.81 2.27
N LEU A 248 -4.92 -16.52 2.31
CA LEU A 248 -4.20 -16.24 3.57
C LEU A 248 -4.69 -14.95 4.24
N LEU A 249 -5.01 -13.90 3.45
CA LEU A 249 -5.65 -12.68 3.94
C LEU A 249 -7.01 -12.96 4.59
N MET A 250 -7.84 -13.79 3.96
CA MET A 250 -9.15 -14.17 4.52
C MET A 250 -9.00 -15.00 5.80
N ILE A 251 -8.07 -15.95 5.85
CA ILE A 251 -7.76 -16.70 7.09
C ILE A 251 -7.33 -15.74 8.20
N GLY A 252 -6.41 -14.82 7.89
CA GLY A 252 -5.97 -13.81 8.86
C GLY A 252 -7.13 -12.93 9.36
N CYS A 253 -8.00 -12.46 8.45
CA CYS A 253 -9.17 -11.66 8.82
C CYS A 253 -10.16 -12.43 9.69
N VAL A 254 -10.50 -13.67 9.35
CA VAL A 254 -11.39 -14.52 10.15
C VAL A 254 -10.76 -14.78 11.53
N GLY A 255 -9.45 -15.06 11.56
CA GLY A 255 -8.71 -15.23 12.80
C GLY A 255 -8.75 -13.99 13.70
N ILE A 256 -8.50 -12.80 13.13
CA ILE A 256 -8.61 -11.52 13.85
C ILE A 256 -10.03 -11.34 14.41
N LEU A 257 -11.07 -11.58 13.61
CA LEU A 257 -12.46 -11.48 14.04
C LEU A 257 -12.84 -12.50 15.11
N SER A 258 -12.12 -13.62 15.20
CA SER A 258 -12.35 -14.66 16.21
C SER A 258 -11.84 -14.30 17.60
N VAL A 259 -11.08 -13.20 17.72
CA VAL A 259 -10.49 -12.77 19.00
C VAL A 259 -11.35 -11.71 19.68
N SER A 260 -11.51 -11.83 21.00
CA SER A 260 -12.14 -10.85 21.88
C SER A 260 -11.34 -10.71 23.17
N PRO A 261 -11.69 -9.78 24.06
CA PRO A 261 -11.07 -9.70 25.38
C PRO A 261 -11.23 -10.94 26.24
N GLN A 262 -12.26 -11.77 25.99
CA GLN A 262 -12.67 -12.88 26.84
C GLN A 262 -12.52 -14.26 26.22
N TYR A 263 -12.35 -14.33 24.87
CA TYR A 263 -12.20 -15.60 24.16
C TYR A 263 -11.41 -15.42 22.87
N VAL A 264 -10.77 -16.49 22.42
CA VAL A 264 -10.13 -16.65 21.11
C VAL A 264 -10.80 -17.78 20.34
N LEU A 265 -10.62 -17.77 19.01
CA LEU A 265 -11.21 -18.74 18.07
C LEU A 265 -12.73 -18.89 18.27
N PHE A 266 -13.41 -17.79 18.60
CA PHE A 266 -14.84 -17.64 18.90
C PHE A 266 -15.34 -18.35 20.16
N VAL A 267 -14.68 -19.39 20.65
CA VAL A 267 -15.22 -20.31 21.69
C VAL A 267 -14.27 -20.60 22.85
N VAL A 268 -12.96 -20.40 22.68
CA VAL A 268 -11.99 -20.74 23.73
C VAL A 268 -11.88 -19.58 24.72
N PRO A 269 -12.30 -19.76 25.99
CA PRO A 269 -12.22 -18.69 26.98
C PRO A 269 -10.77 -18.38 27.33
N ILE A 270 -10.49 -17.11 27.53
CA ILE A 270 -9.18 -16.60 27.98
C ILE A 270 -9.34 -15.57 29.09
N GLU A 271 -8.30 -15.37 29.85
CA GLU A 271 -8.24 -14.27 30.81
C GLU A 271 -8.06 -12.94 30.08
N PRO A 272 -8.85 -11.91 30.42
CA PRO A 272 -8.66 -10.57 29.85
C PRO A 272 -7.27 -10.01 30.18
N LYS A 273 -6.78 -9.09 29.34
CA LYS A 273 -5.53 -8.37 29.59
C LYS A 273 -5.60 -7.64 30.94
N ALA A 274 -4.65 -7.89 31.82
CA ALA A 274 -4.55 -7.18 33.09
C ALA A 274 -4.10 -5.73 32.87
N SER A 275 -4.68 -4.80 33.63
CA SER A 275 -4.27 -3.37 33.55
C SER A 275 -2.79 -3.21 33.93
N GLY A 276 -2.02 -2.48 33.13
CA GLY A 276 -0.59 -2.26 33.36
C GLY A 276 0.32 -3.45 32.99
N SER A 277 -0.21 -4.50 32.35
CA SER A 277 0.62 -5.60 31.83
C SER A 277 1.49 -5.15 30.64
N ALA A 278 2.58 -5.88 30.44
CA ALA A 278 3.48 -5.62 29.29
C ALA A 278 2.75 -5.74 27.96
N PRO A 279 3.19 -5.02 26.91
CA PRO A 279 2.66 -5.17 25.58
C PRO A 279 2.69 -6.63 25.10
N PHE A 280 1.63 -7.08 24.45
CA PHE A 280 1.49 -8.42 23.88
C PHE A 280 1.70 -9.58 24.86
N SER A 281 1.37 -9.37 26.15
CA SER A 281 1.53 -10.37 27.17
C SER A 281 0.31 -11.29 27.37
N SER A 282 -0.88 -10.87 26.90
CA SER A 282 -2.10 -11.66 26.99
C SER A 282 -2.22 -12.67 25.85
N THR A 283 -2.86 -13.82 26.12
CA THR A 283 -3.15 -14.84 25.08
C THR A 283 -3.94 -14.26 23.92
N GLY A 284 -4.92 -13.38 24.19
CA GLY A 284 -5.71 -12.72 23.15
C GLY A 284 -4.85 -11.87 22.22
N GLU A 285 -3.92 -11.07 22.77
CA GLU A 285 -3.01 -10.25 21.98
C GLU A 285 -2.06 -11.11 21.13
N MET A 286 -1.53 -12.21 21.67
CA MET A 286 -0.64 -13.10 20.92
C MET A 286 -1.35 -13.80 19.76
N VAL A 287 -2.57 -14.28 19.97
CA VAL A 287 -3.37 -14.91 18.91
C VAL A 287 -3.75 -13.89 17.86
N PHE A 288 -4.16 -12.69 18.25
CA PHE A 288 -4.44 -11.58 17.35
C PHE A 288 -3.21 -11.23 16.48
N LEU A 289 -2.03 -11.08 17.13
CA LEU A 289 -0.78 -10.79 16.45
C LEU A 289 -0.40 -11.91 15.46
N GLY A 290 -0.60 -13.17 15.83
CA GLY A 290 -0.36 -14.32 14.96
C GLY A 290 -1.19 -14.23 13.67
N PHE A 291 -2.49 -13.96 13.76
CA PHE A 291 -3.36 -13.79 12.59
C PHE A 291 -3.03 -12.51 11.80
N ALA A 292 -2.65 -11.43 12.47
CA ALA A 292 -2.19 -10.22 11.83
C ALA A 292 -0.88 -10.44 11.04
N CYS A 293 0.01 -11.33 11.53
CA CYS A 293 1.19 -11.76 10.77
C CYS A 293 0.82 -12.53 9.49
N PHE A 294 -0.23 -13.34 9.46
CA PHE A 294 -0.72 -13.94 8.21
C PHE A 294 -1.18 -12.88 7.21
N VAL A 295 -1.89 -11.86 7.70
CA VAL A 295 -2.28 -10.71 6.87
C VAL A 295 -1.05 -10.00 6.30
N ALA A 296 -0.05 -9.69 7.13
CA ALA A 296 1.17 -9.01 6.71
C ALA A 296 1.98 -9.85 5.70
N LEU A 297 2.11 -11.16 5.96
CA LEU A 297 2.80 -12.10 5.08
C LEU A 297 2.16 -12.18 3.68
N ALA A 298 0.84 -12.02 3.60
CA ALA A 298 0.08 -12.10 2.35
C ALA A 298 -0.06 -10.77 1.60
N ALA A 299 -0.09 -9.64 2.32
CA ALA A 299 -0.36 -8.33 1.74
C ALA A 299 0.65 -7.92 0.67
N ALA A 300 1.95 -8.08 0.94
CA ALA A 300 3.01 -7.72 0.02
C ALA A 300 3.05 -8.63 -1.23
N PRO A 301 2.99 -9.96 -1.12
CA PRO A 301 2.85 -10.84 -2.27
C PRO A 301 1.62 -10.55 -3.12
N ASN A 302 0.48 -10.26 -2.50
CA ASN A 302 -0.74 -9.88 -3.22
C ASN A 302 -0.51 -8.67 -4.12
N GLN A 303 0.10 -7.62 -3.61
CA GLN A 303 0.39 -6.40 -4.35
C GLN A 303 1.49 -6.60 -5.40
N ALA A 304 2.58 -7.31 -5.05
CA ALA A 304 3.69 -7.57 -5.95
C ALA A 304 3.27 -8.46 -7.14
N ALA A 305 2.56 -9.56 -6.87
CA ALA A 305 2.11 -10.50 -7.89
C ALA A 305 0.95 -9.94 -8.73
N SER A 306 0.09 -9.07 -8.18
CA SER A 306 -0.92 -8.37 -8.99
C SER A 306 -0.27 -7.51 -10.08
N ARG A 307 0.84 -6.85 -9.76
CA ARG A 307 1.61 -6.03 -10.70
C ARG A 307 2.26 -6.89 -11.80
N THR A 308 2.81 -8.03 -11.45
CA THR A 308 3.41 -8.97 -12.42
C THR A 308 2.35 -9.66 -13.27
N LEU A 309 1.20 -10.00 -12.70
CA LEU A 309 0.06 -10.55 -13.44
C LEU A 309 -0.43 -9.56 -14.51
N LEU A 310 -0.56 -8.27 -14.15
CA LEU A 310 -0.86 -7.25 -15.16
C LEU A 310 0.17 -7.24 -16.28
N ALA A 311 1.46 -7.25 -15.92
CA ALA A 311 2.55 -7.19 -16.90
C ALA A 311 2.55 -8.39 -17.87
N ARG A 312 2.11 -9.57 -17.41
CA ARG A 312 1.96 -10.78 -18.24
C ARG A 312 0.68 -10.77 -19.10
N LEU A 313 -0.38 -10.09 -18.65
CA LEU A 313 -1.64 -9.97 -19.40
C LEU A 313 -1.60 -8.83 -20.43
N ALA A 314 -0.88 -7.77 -20.15
CA ALA A 314 -0.88 -6.56 -20.96
C ALA A 314 0.01 -6.67 -22.21
N PRO A 315 -0.44 -6.17 -23.36
CA PRO A 315 0.42 -6.05 -24.54
C PRO A 315 1.62 -5.12 -24.25
N PRO A 316 2.86 -5.51 -24.63
CA PRO A 316 4.07 -4.74 -24.33
C PRO A 316 4.01 -3.29 -24.86
N GLU A 317 3.36 -3.07 -26.00
CA GLU A 317 3.24 -1.78 -26.69
C GLU A 317 2.37 -0.79 -25.90
N ARG A 318 1.44 -1.29 -25.09
CA ARG A 318 0.46 -0.50 -24.31
C ARG A 318 0.66 -0.60 -22.80
N MET A 319 1.81 -1.07 -22.35
CA MET A 319 2.09 -1.34 -20.93
C MET A 319 1.74 -0.14 -20.02
N THR A 320 2.10 1.08 -20.41
CA THR A 320 1.80 2.30 -19.62
C THR A 320 0.29 2.55 -19.49
N GLN A 321 -0.49 2.29 -20.55
CA GLN A 321 -1.95 2.47 -20.51
C GLN A 321 -2.60 1.46 -19.56
N TYR A 322 -2.16 0.19 -19.61
CA TYR A 322 -2.68 -0.84 -18.73
C TYR A 322 -2.26 -0.63 -17.26
N PHE A 323 -1.03 -0.16 -16.98
CA PHE A 323 -0.66 0.25 -15.62
C PHE A 323 -1.43 1.49 -15.16
N GLY A 324 -1.79 2.40 -16.06
CA GLY A 324 -2.72 3.49 -15.75
C GLY A 324 -4.11 2.98 -15.36
N LEU A 325 -4.68 2.04 -16.11
CA LEU A 325 -5.96 1.40 -15.76
C LEU A 325 -5.87 0.61 -14.46
N PHE A 326 -4.75 -0.06 -14.23
CA PHE A 326 -4.47 -0.77 -12.99
C PHE A 326 -4.45 0.18 -11.78
N ALA A 327 -3.76 1.31 -11.86
CA ALA A 327 -3.77 2.32 -10.80
C ALA A 327 -5.18 2.88 -10.59
N PHE A 328 -5.87 3.23 -11.67
CA PHE A 328 -7.23 3.76 -11.64
C PHE A 328 -8.23 2.78 -11.02
N SER A 329 -8.18 1.49 -11.40
CA SER A 329 -9.09 0.47 -10.84
C SER A 329 -8.99 0.34 -9.33
N GLY A 330 -7.80 0.49 -8.74
CA GLY A 330 -7.61 0.42 -7.29
C GLY A 330 -7.93 1.73 -6.55
N LYS A 331 -8.17 2.83 -7.25
CA LYS A 331 -8.49 4.12 -6.62
C LYS A 331 -9.97 4.50 -6.74
N VAL A 332 -10.60 4.13 -7.85
CA VAL A 332 -12.03 4.43 -8.10
C VAL A 332 -12.94 3.78 -7.07
N THR A 333 -12.57 2.61 -6.57
CA THR A 333 -13.35 1.87 -5.57
C THR A 333 -12.84 2.04 -4.15
N ALA A 334 -11.71 2.72 -3.92
CA ALA A 334 -11.00 2.76 -2.64
C ALA A 334 -11.83 3.26 -1.43
N PHE A 335 -12.97 3.86 -1.68
CA PHE A 335 -13.91 4.29 -0.64
C PHE A 335 -14.97 3.24 -0.28
N LEU A 336 -15.19 2.22 -1.14
CA LEU A 336 -16.31 1.27 -0.98
C LEU A 336 -16.14 0.38 0.27
N ALA A 337 -14.96 -0.21 0.47
CA ALA A 337 -14.74 -1.07 1.63
C ALA A 337 -14.75 -0.28 2.94
N PRO A 338 -14.05 0.86 3.10
CA PRO A 338 -14.17 1.71 4.30
C PRO A 338 -15.61 2.17 4.56
N LEU A 339 -16.34 2.57 3.52
CA LEU A 339 -17.73 2.97 3.65
C LEU A 339 -18.62 1.80 4.11
N SER A 340 -18.42 0.62 3.53
CA SER A 340 -19.15 -0.60 3.92
C SER A 340 -18.87 -0.99 5.37
N VAL A 341 -17.61 -0.91 5.81
CA VAL A 341 -17.23 -1.14 7.22
C VAL A 341 -17.93 -0.15 8.14
N ALA A 342 -17.88 1.13 7.81
CA ALA A 342 -18.53 2.18 8.62
C ALA A 342 -20.06 1.99 8.67
N ALA A 343 -20.69 1.75 7.53
CA ALA A 343 -22.14 1.56 7.43
C ALA A 343 -22.61 0.32 8.24
N LEU A 344 -21.94 -0.83 8.06
CA LEU A 344 -22.27 -2.05 8.81
C LEU A 344 -22.02 -1.90 10.31
N THR A 345 -20.91 -1.24 10.71
CA THR A 345 -20.64 -0.95 12.11
C THR A 345 -21.75 -0.10 12.73
N THR A 346 -22.20 0.94 12.01
CA THR A 346 -23.27 1.84 12.49
C THR A 346 -24.61 1.12 12.59
N VAL A 347 -24.98 0.33 11.58
CA VAL A 347 -26.28 -0.38 11.56
C VAL A 347 -26.35 -1.50 12.57
N THR A 348 -25.25 -2.24 12.76
CA THR A 348 -25.23 -3.40 13.65
C THR A 348 -24.76 -3.09 15.08
N GLY A 349 -24.19 -1.90 15.31
CA GLY A 349 -23.52 -1.56 16.58
C GLY A 349 -22.26 -2.39 16.86
N SER A 350 -21.76 -3.15 15.86
CA SER A 350 -20.67 -4.09 16.02
C SER A 350 -19.52 -3.83 15.04
N GLN A 351 -18.36 -3.48 15.57
CA GLN A 351 -17.14 -3.34 14.75
C GLN A 351 -16.74 -4.65 14.04
N ARG A 352 -17.06 -5.81 14.65
CA ARG A 352 -16.82 -7.12 14.02
C ARG A 352 -17.64 -7.29 12.75
N ALA A 353 -18.92 -6.94 12.77
CA ALA A 353 -19.77 -6.99 11.59
C ALA A 353 -19.23 -6.06 10.50
N GLY A 354 -18.80 -4.85 10.87
CA GLY A 354 -18.17 -3.93 9.93
C GLY A 354 -16.93 -4.52 9.26
N ILE A 355 -15.98 -5.03 10.05
CA ILE A 355 -14.76 -5.65 9.50
C ILE A 355 -15.08 -6.92 8.70
N GLY A 356 -16.15 -7.64 9.05
CA GLY A 356 -16.67 -8.76 8.25
C GLY A 356 -16.98 -8.40 6.79
N ALA A 357 -17.33 -7.13 6.50
CA ALA A 357 -17.52 -6.65 5.14
C ALA A 357 -16.25 -6.82 4.27
N ILE A 358 -15.07 -6.70 4.86
CA ILE A 358 -13.79 -6.85 4.15
C ILE A 358 -13.68 -8.23 3.51
N LEU A 359 -14.17 -9.28 4.19
CA LEU A 359 -14.19 -10.65 3.66
C LEU A 359 -15.00 -10.77 2.37
N ILE A 360 -16.08 -10.00 2.24
CA ILE A 360 -16.90 -9.99 1.02
C ILE A 360 -16.08 -9.43 -0.14
N PHE A 361 -15.35 -8.34 0.06
CA PHE A 361 -14.48 -7.75 -0.96
C PHE A 361 -13.36 -8.71 -1.38
N LEU A 362 -12.70 -9.36 -0.42
CA LEU A 362 -11.64 -10.33 -0.71
C LEU A 362 -12.19 -11.56 -1.44
N LEU A 363 -13.31 -12.11 -0.98
CA LEU A 363 -13.94 -13.28 -1.58
C LEU A 363 -14.45 -13.00 -2.99
N THR A 364 -15.14 -11.88 -3.19
CA THR A 364 -15.65 -11.51 -4.52
C THR A 364 -14.48 -11.25 -5.48
N GLY A 365 -13.41 -10.58 -5.02
CA GLY A 365 -12.19 -10.41 -5.78
C GLY A 365 -11.53 -11.75 -6.14
N LEU A 366 -11.48 -12.70 -5.21
CA LEU A 366 -10.97 -14.05 -5.46
C LEU A 366 -11.80 -14.78 -6.53
N VAL A 367 -13.13 -14.79 -6.38
CA VAL A 367 -14.04 -15.49 -7.32
C VAL A 367 -13.88 -14.92 -8.73
N LEU A 368 -13.81 -13.59 -8.87
CA LEU A 368 -13.60 -12.94 -10.17
C LEU A 368 -12.21 -13.18 -10.77
N LEU A 369 -11.21 -13.51 -9.94
CA LEU A 369 -9.88 -13.85 -10.42
C LEU A 369 -9.78 -15.29 -10.96
N LEU A 370 -10.64 -16.20 -10.51
CA LEU A 370 -10.57 -17.62 -10.89
C LEU A 370 -10.61 -17.86 -12.42
N PRO A 371 -11.50 -17.22 -13.20
CA PRO A 371 -11.58 -17.45 -14.65
C PRO A 371 -10.43 -16.83 -15.43
N VAL A 372 -9.62 -15.92 -14.86
CA VAL A 372 -8.51 -15.25 -15.55
C VAL A 372 -7.45 -16.27 -15.97
N ARG A 373 -7.06 -16.24 -17.23
CA ARG A 373 -6.03 -17.13 -17.78
C ARG A 373 -4.70 -16.38 -17.88
N GLU A 374 -3.74 -16.76 -17.04
CA GLU A 374 -2.38 -16.26 -17.13
C GLU A 374 -1.69 -16.98 -18.30
N LYS A 375 -1.13 -16.21 -19.25
CA LYS A 375 -0.27 -16.77 -20.29
C LYS A 375 1.06 -17.15 -19.63
N GLN A 376 1.35 -18.44 -19.51
CA GLN A 376 2.70 -18.88 -19.19
C GLN A 376 3.56 -18.52 -20.38
N SER A 377 4.61 -17.73 -20.17
CA SER A 377 5.67 -17.55 -21.15
C SER A 377 6.53 -18.83 -21.12
N ASP A 378 6.49 -19.55 -22.23
CA ASP A 378 7.46 -20.59 -22.53
C ASP A 378 8.90 -20.06 -22.44
#